data_cf14124c9b1b43c0d5a545c3522fbd32
#
_entry.id   cf14124c9b1b43c0d5a545c3522fbd32
#
_cell.length_a   1.000
_cell.length_b   1.000
_cell.length_c   1.000
_cell.angle_alpha   90.00
_cell.angle_beta   90.00
_cell.angle_gamma   90.00
#
_symmetry.space_group_name_H-M   'P 1'
#
loop_
_entity.id
_entity.type
_entity.pdbx_description
1 polymer ?
#
loop_
_entity_poly.entity_id
_entity_poly.type
_entity_poly.pdbx_seq_one_letter_code
_entity_poly.pdbx_strand_id
1 'polypeptide(L)'
;MRIFIVISISFAVSACTLHADVTPDGNSLNDAVVGTPYASEININGGAVSSLDSNGKERFVGEITPSNTGLTLRYCNDSPAHNCVRIQGVPVKPGIITVRVSGGLFGTNVATGGDFDKTYTIKIKDTEGSF
;
A
#
# COMPACT_ATOMS: atom_id res chain seq x y z
N MET A 1 -40.71 -6.31 50.51
CA MET A 1 -40.45 -6.17 49.08
C MET A 1 -39.00 -6.42 48.82
N ARG A 2 -38.68 -7.44 48.08
CA ARG A 2 -37.28 -7.72 47.70
C ARG A 2 -37.02 -7.14 46.34
N ILE A 3 -36.06 -6.26 46.23
CA ILE A 3 -35.65 -5.69 44.95
C ILE A 3 -34.52 -6.57 44.41
N PHE A 4 -34.78 -7.22 43.29
CA PHE A 4 -33.75 -7.96 42.57
C PHE A 4 -33.05 -6.99 41.61
N ILE A 5 -31.82 -6.66 41.92
CA ILE A 5 -30.99 -5.88 40.98
C ILE A 5 -30.40 -6.86 39.97
N VAL A 6 -30.94 -6.83 38.75
CA VAL A 6 -30.36 -7.56 37.65
C VAL A 6 -29.22 -6.72 37.11
N ILE A 7 -27.99 -7.09 37.46
CA ILE A 7 -26.81 -6.48 36.87
C ILE A 7 -26.61 -7.10 35.49
N SER A 8 -27.04 -6.38 34.47
CA SER A 8 -26.72 -6.74 33.09
C SER A 8 -25.26 -6.45 32.84
N ILE A 9 -24.43 -7.49 32.86
CA ILE A 9 -23.04 -7.38 32.44
C ILE A 9 -23.04 -7.39 30.92
N SER A 10 -22.97 -6.19 30.33
CA SER A 10 -22.77 -6.07 28.91
C SER A 10 -21.32 -6.41 28.59
N PHE A 11 -21.10 -7.60 28.03
CA PHE A 11 -19.82 -7.93 27.44
C PHE A 11 -19.67 -7.14 26.14
N ALA A 12 -18.84 -6.09 26.17
CA ALA A 12 -18.42 -5.42 24.94
C ALA A 12 -17.48 -6.36 24.20
N VAL A 13 -17.97 -7.05 23.21
CA VAL A 13 -17.14 -7.83 22.29
C VAL A 13 -16.51 -6.82 21.34
N SER A 14 -15.26 -6.44 21.60
CA SER A 14 -14.50 -5.66 20.65
C SER A 14 -13.99 -6.58 19.55
N ALA A 15 -14.52 -6.39 18.34
CA ALA A 15 -14.01 -7.09 17.16
C ALA A 15 -12.62 -6.55 16.83
N CYS A 16 -11.61 -7.42 16.80
CA CYS A 16 -10.28 -7.04 16.33
C CYS A 16 -10.30 -6.94 14.81
N THR A 17 -9.95 -5.78 14.29
CA THR A 17 -9.74 -5.55 12.86
C THR A 17 -8.29 -5.17 12.64
N LEU A 18 -7.64 -5.82 11.67
CA LEU A 18 -6.29 -5.43 11.26
C LEU A 18 -6.37 -4.09 10.53
N HIS A 19 -5.48 -3.17 10.90
CA HIS A 19 -5.36 -1.88 10.25
C HIS A 19 -4.08 -1.85 9.41
N ALA A 20 -4.24 -1.61 8.12
CA ALA A 20 -3.10 -1.42 7.24
C ALA A 20 -2.51 -0.02 7.45
N ASP A 21 -1.20 0.03 7.54
CA ASP A 21 -0.44 1.26 7.60
C ASP A 21 0.56 1.27 6.44
N VAL A 22 0.39 2.19 5.52
CA VAL A 22 1.22 2.28 4.30
C VAL A 22 2.27 3.35 4.51
N THR A 23 3.53 2.97 4.41
CA THR A 23 4.66 3.88 4.54
C THR A 23 5.46 3.96 3.24
N PRO A 24 6.12 5.08 2.93
CA PRO A 24 6.31 6.27 3.77
C PRO A 24 5.03 7.07 3.99
N ASP A 25 5.03 7.85 5.07
CA ASP A 25 3.95 8.79 5.34
C ASP A 25 3.92 9.90 4.29
N GLY A 26 2.80 10.60 4.21
CA GLY A 26 2.59 11.62 3.19
C GLY A 26 2.18 11.03 1.85
N ASN A 27 2.13 11.86 0.83
CA ASN A 27 1.62 11.50 -0.49
C ASN A 27 2.68 11.65 -1.59
N SER A 28 3.93 11.87 -1.23
CA SER A 28 5.02 12.06 -2.19
C SER A 28 6.18 11.13 -1.88
N LEU A 29 6.71 10.52 -2.92
CA LEU A 29 7.98 9.81 -2.88
C LEU A 29 9.11 10.75 -3.32
N ASN A 30 10.35 10.31 -3.17
CA ASN A 30 11.51 11.09 -3.61
C ASN A 30 11.40 11.44 -5.09
N ASP A 31 11.90 12.62 -5.45
CA ASP A 31 11.95 13.03 -6.84
C ASP A 31 12.88 12.13 -7.64
N ALA A 32 12.55 11.94 -8.90
CA ALA A 32 13.38 11.24 -9.86
C ALA A 32 14.00 12.22 -10.86
N VAL A 33 15.04 11.78 -11.55
CA VAL A 33 15.73 12.57 -12.59
C VAL A 33 15.84 11.71 -13.84
N VAL A 34 15.49 12.28 -14.98
CA VAL A 34 15.63 11.60 -16.28
C VAL A 34 17.07 11.12 -16.46
N GLY A 35 17.22 9.87 -16.88
CA GLY A 35 18.53 9.27 -17.13
C GLY A 35 19.26 8.75 -15.88
N THR A 36 18.71 8.97 -14.69
CA THR A 36 19.31 8.51 -13.43
C THR A 36 18.50 7.34 -12.86
N PRO A 37 19.15 6.23 -12.50
CA PRO A 37 18.45 5.11 -11.87
C PRO A 37 17.71 5.56 -10.61
N TYR A 38 16.46 5.11 -10.49
CA TYR A 38 15.58 5.42 -9.38
C TYR A 38 15.21 4.15 -8.63
N ALA A 39 15.13 4.26 -7.33
CA ALA A 39 14.60 3.20 -6.48
C ALA A 39 13.87 3.80 -5.28
N SER A 40 12.67 3.33 -5.03
CA SER A 40 11.89 3.70 -3.84
C SER A 40 11.04 2.51 -3.42
N GLU A 41 10.71 2.41 -2.15
CA GLU A 41 9.92 1.32 -1.62
C GLU A 41 8.70 1.84 -0.88
N ILE A 42 7.58 1.13 -1.07
CA ILE A 42 6.35 1.34 -0.32
C ILE A 42 6.12 0.08 0.51
N ASN A 43 5.98 0.25 1.82
CA ASN A 43 5.73 -0.83 2.74
C ASN A 43 4.29 -0.79 3.26
N ILE A 44 3.63 -1.94 3.27
CA ILE A 44 2.29 -2.09 3.79
C ILE A 44 2.40 -2.92 5.06
N ASN A 45 2.05 -2.31 6.19
CA ASN A 45 2.17 -2.91 7.52
C ASN A 45 0.78 -3.24 8.06
N GLY A 46 0.73 -4.07 9.08
CA GLY A 46 -0.51 -4.41 9.78
C GLY A 46 -1.01 -5.83 9.55
N GLY A 47 -0.39 -6.57 8.65
CA GLY A 47 -0.74 -7.96 8.35
C GLY A 47 -0.23 -8.37 6.98
N ALA A 48 -0.45 -9.63 6.62
CA ALA A 48 -0.05 -10.13 5.31
C ALA A 48 -0.97 -9.58 4.22
N VAL A 49 -0.36 -9.04 3.16
CA VAL A 49 -1.11 -8.47 2.03
C VAL A 49 -1.57 -9.59 1.10
N SER A 50 -2.86 -9.54 0.77
CA SER A 50 -3.46 -10.41 -0.24
C SER A 50 -3.33 -9.78 -1.62
N SER A 51 -2.88 -10.55 -2.59
CA SER A 51 -2.83 -10.16 -4.00
C SER A 51 -4.09 -10.56 -4.78
N LEU A 52 -5.11 -11.06 -4.10
CA LEU A 52 -6.34 -11.50 -4.76
C LEU A 52 -7.32 -10.34 -4.92
N ASP A 53 -7.99 -10.29 -6.07
CA ASP A 53 -9.11 -9.37 -6.28
C ASP A 53 -10.42 -9.96 -5.70
N SER A 54 -11.53 -9.24 -5.86
CA SER A 54 -12.84 -9.66 -5.36
C SER A 54 -13.34 -10.97 -5.99
N ASN A 55 -12.78 -11.38 -7.14
CA ASN A 55 -13.13 -12.62 -7.83
C ASN A 55 -12.15 -13.77 -7.51
N GLY A 56 -11.19 -13.56 -6.61
CA GLY A 56 -10.18 -14.52 -6.26
C GLY A 56 -9.05 -14.65 -7.28
N LYS A 57 -8.96 -13.72 -8.21
CA LYS A 57 -7.86 -13.64 -9.19
C LYS A 57 -6.66 -12.92 -8.63
N GLU A 58 -5.48 -13.43 -8.92
CA GLU A 58 -4.24 -12.75 -8.60
C GLU A 58 -4.09 -11.46 -9.39
N ARG A 59 -3.70 -10.38 -8.71
CA ARG A 59 -3.36 -9.10 -9.31
C ARG A 59 -2.17 -8.48 -8.60
N PHE A 60 -1.47 -7.61 -9.29
CA PHE A 60 -0.43 -6.81 -8.65
C PHE A 60 -1.09 -5.72 -7.77
N VAL A 61 -0.59 -5.51 -6.56
CA VAL A 61 -1.20 -4.56 -5.61
C VAL A 61 -0.85 -3.10 -5.89
N GLY A 62 0.02 -2.84 -6.83
CA GLY A 62 0.43 -1.49 -7.22
C GLY A 62 0.08 -1.18 -8.67
N GLU A 63 -0.13 0.09 -8.93
CA GLU A 63 -0.39 0.62 -10.27
C GLU A 63 0.38 1.92 -10.47
N ILE A 64 1.03 2.06 -11.62
CA ILE A 64 1.78 3.26 -11.97
C ILE A 64 1.14 3.91 -13.19
N THR A 65 0.92 5.22 -13.11
CA THR A 65 0.27 5.99 -14.20
C THR A 65 1.00 7.32 -14.39
N PRO A 66 1.38 7.66 -15.64
CA PRO A 66 1.40 6.82 -16.82
C PRO A 66 2.45 5.72 -16.76
N SER A 67 2.27 4.65 -17.54
CA SER A 67 3.13 3.46 -17.50
C SER A 67 4.39 3.53 -18.38
N ASN A 68 4.53 4.58 -19.19
CA ASN A 68 5.55 4.69 -20.23
C ASN A 68 6.69 5.64 -19.86
N THR A 69 7.01 5.77 -18.59
CA THR A 69 8.00 6.74 -18.10
C THR A 69 9.38 6.14 -17.86
N GLY A 70 9.53 4.83 -18.00
CA GLY A 70 10.75 4.11 -17.69
C GLY A 70 10.78 3.55 -16.26
N LEU A 71 9.84 3.93 -15.41
CA LEU A 71 9.69 3.36 -14.06
C LEU A 71 8.72 2.20 -14.07
N THR A 72 9.04 1.17 -13.32
CA THR A 72 8.22 -0.04 -13.18
C THR A 72 8.05 -0.40 -11.72
N LEU A 73 7.02 -1.19 -11.45
CA LEU A 73 6.73 -1.71 -10.12
C LEU A 73 7.08 -3.20 -10.04
N ARG A 74 7.58 -3.61 -8.89
CA ARG A 74 7.77 -5.02 -8.56
C ARG A 74 7.65 -5.22 -7.05
N TYR A 75 7.44 -6.45 -6.62
CA TYR A 75 7.58 -6.77 -5.20
C TYR A 75 9.05 -6.76 -4.81
N CYS A 76 9.34 -6.36 -3.57
CA CYS A 76 10.72 -6.24 -3.08
C CYS A 76 11.41 -7.59 -2.92
N ASN A 77 10.64 -8.67 -2.73
CA ASN A 77 11.15 -10.01 -2.50
C ASN A 77 10.15 -11.05 -3.00
N ASP A 78 10.54 -12.31 -2.97
CA ASP A 78 9.72 -13.45 -3.40
C ASP A 78 8.83 -14.01 -2.29
N SER A 79 8.65 -13.29 -1.19
CA SER A 79 7.77 -13.70 -0.10
C SER A 79 6.32 -13.82 -0.60
N PRO A 80 5.54 -14.81 -0.15
CA PRO A 80 4.13 -14.89 -0.48
C PRO A 80 3.30 -13.74 0.11
N ALA A 81 3.81 -13.05 1.12
CA ALA A 81 3.20 -11.82 1.63
C ALA A 81 3.73 -10.62 0.84
N HIS A 82 2.87 -9.97 0.07
CA HIS A 82 3.24 -8.87 -0.82
C HIS A 82 3.19 -7.51 -0.10
N ASN A 83 3.96 -7.40 0.97
CA ASN A 83 3.97 -6.24 1.86
C ASN A 83 4.92 -5.12 1.44
N CYS A 84 5.71 -5.33 0.40
CA CYS A 84 6.65 -4.33 -0.09
C CYS A 84 6.58 -4.22 -1.61
N VAL A 85 6.34 -3.01 -2.08
CA VAL A 85 6.34 -2.67 -3.51
C VAL A 85 7.51 -1.75 -3.79
N ARG A 86 8.32 -2.10 -4.77
CA ARG A 86 9.47 -1.30 -5.21
C ARG A 86 9.16 -0.62 -6.53
N ILE A 87 9.46 0.67 -6.59
CA ILE A 87 9.45 1.44 -7.82
C ILE A 87 10.91 1.55 -8.26
N GLN A 88 11.20 1.13 -9.48
CA GLN A 88 12.57 1.13 -10.00
C GLN A 88 12.60 1.38 -11.50
N GLY A 89 13.75 1.75 -12.00
CA GLY A 89 14.01 1.97 -13.40
C GLY A 89 14.77 3.25 -13.65
N VAL A 90 14.87 3.61 -14.91
CA VAL A 90 15.51 4.85 -15.35
C VAL A 90 14.44 5.67 -16.06
N PRO A 91 14.05 6.83 -15.50
CA PRO A 91 13.06 7.68 -16.14
C PRO A 91 13.57 8.18 -17.49
N VAL A 92 12.68 8.22 -18.47
CA VAL A 92 13.03 8.63 -19.86
C VAL A 92 12.44 9.98 -20.24
N LYS A 93 11.51 10.51 -19.45
CA LYS A 93 10.90 11.83 -19.69
C LYS A 93 10.47 12.48 -18.39
N PRO A 94 10.53 13.83 -18.29
CA PRO A 94 10.07 14.53 -17.10
C PRO A 94 8.54 14.51 -17.01
N GLY A 95 8.02 14.78 -15.83
CA GLY A 95 6.60 14.85 -15.55
C GLY A 95 6.26 14.40 -14.16
N ILE A 96 4.97 14.27 -13.91
CA ILE A 96 4.44 13.76 -12.65
C ILE A 96 3.83 12.39 -12.90
N ILE A 97 4.22 11.41 -12.11
CA ILE A 97 3.60 10.10 -12.11
C ILE A 97 2.91 9.84 -10.79
N THR A 98 1.92 8.97 -10.81
CA THR A 98 1.24 8.48 -9.61
C THR A 98 1.48 6.98 -9.46
N VAL A 99 1.68 6.57 -8.21
CA VAL A 99 1.77 5.17 -7.83
C VAL A 99 0.69 4.92 -6.79
N ARG A 100 -0.25 4.05 -7.13
CA ARG A 100 -1.32 3.66 -6.23
C ARG A 100 -1.11 2.24 -5.76
N VAL A 101 -1.16 2.03 -4.45
CA VAL A 101 -1.19 0.71 -3.84
C VAL A 101 -2.54 0.50 -3.17
N SER A 102 -3.18 -0.61 -3.46
CA SER A 102 -4.49 -0.92 -2.92
C SER A 102 -4.69 -2.43 -2.81
N GLY A 103 -5.48 -2.82 -1.85
CA GLY A 103 -5.79 -4.22 -1.63
C GLY A 103 -6.30 -4.47 -0.23
N GLY A 104 -6.17 -5.71 0.22
CA GLY A 104 -6.61 -6.13 1.54
C GLY A 104 -5.54 -6.92 2.28
N LEU A 105 -5.68 -6.98 3.58
CA LEU A 105 -4.90 -7.83 4.45
C LEU A 105 -5.66 -9.15 4.66
N PHE A 106 -4.93 -10.25 4.74
CA PHE A 106 -5.52 -11.51 5.19
C PHE A 106 -5.99 -11.38 6.63
N GLY A 107 -7.22 -11.83 6.91
CA GLY A 107 -7.72 -11.97 8.26
C GLY A 107 -7.05 -13.11 9.00
N THR A 108 -7.25 -13.13 10.30
CA THR A 108 -6.82 -14.21 11.18
C THR A 108 -8.03 -14.83 11.89
N ASN A 109 -7.83 -15.88 12.68
CA ASN A 109 -8.90 -16.49 13.46
C ASN A 109 -9.53 -15.54 14.51
N VAL A 110 -8.81 -14.48 14.88
CA VAL A 110 -9.21 -13.51 15.92
C VAL A 110 -9.34 -12.08 15.41
N ALA A 111 -9.01 -11.83 14.15
CA ALA A 111 -9.06 -10.50 13.54
C ALA A 111 -9.57 -10.57 12.10
N THR A 112 -10.35 -9.57 11.71
CA THR A 112 -10.77 -9.37 10.32
C THR A 112 -9.65 -8.65 9.55
N GLY A 113 -9.44 -9.00 8.28
CA GLY A 113 -8.53 -8.28 7.42
C GLY A 113 -9.03 -6.86 7.13
N GLY A 114 -8.12 -5.90 7.08
CA GLY A 114 -8.40 -4.52 6.69
C GLY A 114 -8.01 -4.25 5.26
N ASP A 115 -8.54 -3.17 4.69
CA ASP A 115 -8.20 -2.72 3.35
C ASP A 115 -7.21 -1.57 3.41
N PHE A 116 -6.49 -1.36 2.30
CA PHE A 116 -5.64 -0.20 2.13
C PHE A 116 -5.79 0.34 0.71
N ASP A 117 -5.61 1.65 0.59
CA ASP A 117 -5.61 2.36 -0.69
C ASP A 117 -4.84 3.66 -0.49
N LYS A 118 -3.67 3.76 -1.12
CA LYS A 118 -2.84 4.95 -1.00
C LYS A 118 -2.20 5.29 -2.34
N THR A 119 -2.19 6.58 -2.65
CA THR A 119 -1.60 7.11 -3.87
C THR A 119 -0.45 8.02 -3.53
N TYR A 120 0.69 7.78 -4.15
CA TYR A 120 1.88 8.63 -4.08
C TYR A 120 2.13 9.32 -5.41
N THR A 121 2.76 10.48 -5.34
CA THR A 121 3.26 11.20 -6.50
C THR A 121 4.78 11.13 -6.53
N ILE A 122 5.33 10.99 -7.73
CA ILE A 122 6.77 11.13 -8.00
C ILE A 122 6.93 12.21 -9.06
N LYS A 123 7.74 13.23 -8.75
CA LYS A 123 8.13 14.25 -9.72
C LYS A 123 9.37 13.78 -10.43
N ILE A 124 9.31 13.67 -11.75
CA ILE A 124 10.48 13.36 -12.59
C ILE A 124 10.97 14.66 -13.18
N LYS A 125 12.16 15.08 -12.76
CA LYS A 125 12.83 16.26 -13.27
C LYS A 125 13.64 15.90 -14.50
N ASP A 126 13.92 16.88 -15.37
CA ASP A 126 14.83 16.64 -16.47
C ASP A 126 16.29 16.55 -16.00
N THR A 127 17.22 16.29 -16.93
CA THR A 127 18.64 16.12 -16.61
C THR A 127 19.30 17.38 -16.05
N GLU A 128 18.67 18.55 -16.20
CA GLU A 128 19.14 19.83 -15.66
C GLU A 128 18.50 20.15 -14.30
N GLY A 129 17.68 19.24 -13.77
CA GLY A 129 16.98 19.43 -12.52
C GLY A 129 15.76 20.33 -12.60
N SER A 130 15.34 20.73 -13.78
CA SER A 130 14.09 21.47 -13.99
C SER A 130 12.90 20.52 -14.19
N PHE A 131 11.75 21.05 -13.89
CA PHE A 131 10.50 20.30 -13.93
C PHE A 131 9.55 20.87 -14.99
#